data_d9ea9e08687f425128d64a9bda257819
#
_entry.id   d9ea9e08687f425128d64a9bda257819
#
_cell.length_a   1.000
_cell.length_b   1.000
_cell.length_c   1.000
_cell.angle_alpha   90.00
_cell.angle_beta   90.00
_cell.angle_gamma   90.00
#
_symmetry.space_group_name_H-M   'P 1'
#
loop_
_entity.id
_entity.type
_entity.pdbx_description
1 polymer ?
#
loop_
_entity_poly.entity_id
_entity_poly.type
_entity_poly.pdbx_seq_one_letter_code
_entity_poly.pdbx_strand_id
1 'polypeptide(L)'
;MSDWISYIWLIPGLPVLSALILSFFPATSRKGAAYFACGSMALSFIASLICFSIANDSSGEVSVERLTHNFTWFDVGSTTVRIGWLLDPLNAVMLVMVTFISLLVFIYSIGYMKKDPRIVRFYAFLSLFAGAMLGLLISNHLLILFMCWEVVGLAS
;
A
#
# COMPACT_ATOMS: atom_id res chain seq x y z
N MET A 1 10.50 -4.54 -20.71
CA MET A 1 11.02 -4.37 -19.35
C MET A 1 10.31 -3.26 -18.55
N SER A 2 9.34 -2.58 -19.16
CA SER A 2 8.57 -1.48 -18.53
C SER A 2 7.23 -1.92 -17.88
N ASP A 3 6.85 -3.18 -18.04
CA ASP A 3 5.50 -3.64 -17.65
C ASP A 3 5.34 -3.80 -16.12
N TRP A 4 6.42 -3.99 -15.38
CA TRP A 4 6.39 -4.13 -13.94
C TRP A 4 5.96 -2.85 -13.20
N ILE A 5 6.22 -1.67 -13.79
CA ILE A 5 5.78 -0.38 -13.23
C ILE A 5 4.25 -0.33 -13.12
N SER A 6 3.55 -0.96 -14.07
CA SER A 6 2.09 -1.06 -14.06
C SER A 6 1.56 -1.86 -12.87
N TYR A 7 2.38 -2.67 -12.21
CA TYR A 7 1.99 -3.51 -11.07
C TYR A 7 2.33 -2.92 -9.70
N ILE A 8 3.02 -1.77 -9.63
CA ILE A 8 3.39 -1.13 -8.35
C ILE A 8 2.16 -0.84 -7.47
N TRP A 9 1.03 -0.53 -8.07
CA TRP A 9 -0.23 -0.31 -7.35
C TRP A 9 -0.70 -1.54 -6.54
N LEU A 10 -0.20 -2.74 -6.85
CA LEU A 10 -0.50 -3.94 -6.06
C LEU A 10 0.06 -3.84 -4.63
N ILE A 11 1.16 -3.12 -4.42
CA ILE A 11 1.77 -2.97 -3.09
C ILE A 11 0.78 -2.35 -2.10
N PRO A 12 0.17 -1.17 -2.35
CA PRO A 12 -0.90 -0.66 -1.51
C PRO A 12 -2.23 -1.38 -1.73
N GLY A 13 -2.47 -1.94 -2.91
CA GLY A 13 -3.70 -2.64 -3.26
C GLY A 13 -3.96 -3.88 -2.42
N LEU A 14 -2.93 -4.67 -2.11
CA LEU A 14 -3.05 -5.88 -1.30
C LEU A 14 -3.60 -5.60 0.11
N PRO A 15 -3.06 -4.66 0.92
CA PRO A 15 -3.63 -4.32 2.20
C PRO A 15 -5.02 -3.69 2.10
N VAL A 16 -5.29 -2.85 1.09
CA VAL A 16 -6.63 -2.27 0.88
C VAL A 16 -7.67 -3.35 0.58
N LEU A 17 -7.35 -4.29 -0.31
CA LEU A 17 -8.20 -5.44 -0.59
C LEU A 17 -8.41 -6.30 0.66
N SER A 18 -7.36 -6.51 1.45
CA SER A 18 -7.46 -7.19 2.73
C SER A 18 -8.43 -6.48 3.68
N ALA A 19 -8.37 -5.15 3.78
CA ALA A 19 -9.26 -4.35 4.59
C ALA A 19 -10.73 -4.51 4.14
N LEU A 20 -10.99 -4.45 2.84
CA LEU A 20 -12.32 -4.66 2.28
C LEU A 20 -12.86 -6.05 2.59
N ILE A 21 -12.07 -7.09 2.34
CA ILE A 21 -12.46 -8.48 2.61
C ILE A 21 -12.74 -8.67 4.10
N LEU A 22 -11.86 -8.16 4.98
CA LEU A 22 -12.03 -8.26 6.43
C LEU A 22 -13.26 -7.52 6.95
N SER A 23 -13.72 -6.47 6.26
CA SER A 23 -14.95 -5.76 6.62
C SER A 23 -16.19 -6.64 6.50
N PHE A 24 -16.16 -7.66 5.64
CA PHE A 24 -17.25 -8.64 5.46
C PHE A 24 -17.01 -9.93 6.27
N PHE A 25 -15.88 -10.10 6.93
CA PHE A 25 -15.60 -11.28 7.73
C PHE A 25 -16.46 -11.34 8.99
N PRO A 26 -17.01 -12.52 9.32
CA PRO A 26 -17.77 -12.67 10.55
C PRO A 26 -16.86 -12.48 11.77
N ALA A 27 -17.36 -11.83 12.81
CA ALA A 27 -16.62 -11.54 14.05
C ALA A 27 -16.06 -12.79 14.75
N THR A 28 -16.60 -13.97 14.42
CA THR A 28 -16.19 -15.28 14.96
C THR A 28 -14.83 -15.75 14.40
N SER A 29 -14.45 -15.31 13.19
CA SER A 29 -13.23 -15.77 12.52
C SER A 29 -11.96 -14.98 12.92
N ARG A 30 -11.67 -14.90 14.22
CA ARG A 30 -10.59 -14.08 14.80
C ARG A 30 -9.20 -14.44 14.27
N LYS A 31 -8.84 -15.73 14.31
CA LYS A 31 -7.52 -16.22 13.85
C LYS A 31 -7.37 -16.08 12.35
N GLY A 32 -8.42 -16.42 11.59
CA GLY A 32 -8.40 -16.29 10.13
C GLY A 32 -8.17 -14.84 9.67
N ALA A 33 -8.83 -13.87 10.29
CA ALA A 33 -8.65 -12.46 9.99
C ALA A 33 -7.21 -11.98 10.25
N ALA A 34 -6.62 -12.37 11.39
CA ALA A 34 -5.25 -12.00 11.73
C ALA A 34 -4.23 -12.57 10.74
N TYR A 35 -4.31 -13.85 10.43
CA TYR A 35 -3.40 -14.50 9.48
C TYR A 35 -3.58 -13.97 8.06
N PHE A 36 -4.81 -13.69 7.64
CA PHE A 36 -5.09 -13.12 6.33
C PHE A 36 -4.48 -11.71 6.19
N ALA A 37 -4.67 -10.86 7.19
CA ALA A 37 -4.10 -9.52 7.23
C ALA A 37 -2.56 -9.56 7.25
N CYS A 38 -1.96 -10.39 8.09
CA CYS A 38 -0.49 -10.55 8.12
C CYS A 38 0.04 -11.11 6.80
N GLY A 39 -0.67 -12.04 6.17
CA GLY A 39 -0.29 -12.60 4.87
C GLY A 39 -0.30 -11.56 3.75
N SER A 40 -1.34 -10.72 3.69
CA SER A 40 -1.41 -9.64 2.70
C SER A 40 -0.27 -8.62 2.90
N MET A 41 0.06 -8.29 4.14
CA MET A 41 1.15 -7.37 4.46
C MET A 41 2.52 -7.97 4.17
N ALA A 42 2.72 -9.28 4.41
CA ALA A 42 3.94 -9.98 4.05
C ALA A 42 4.16 -10.01 2.53
N LEU A 43 3.10 -10.21 1.74
CA LEU A 43 3.16 -10.14 0.28
C LEU A 43 3.53 -8.73 -0.20
N SER A 44 2.95 -7.69 0.40
CA SER A 44 3.32 -6.30 0.10
C SER A 44 4.78 -6.01 0.45
N PHE A 45 5.29 -6.57 1.53
CA PHE A 45 6.70 -6.43 1.92
C PHE A 45 7.63 -7.11 0.89
N ILE A 46 7.32 -8.34 0.45
CA ILE A 46 8.08 -9.03 -0.58
C ILE A 46 8.06 -8.23 -1.89
N ALA A 47 6.91 -7.71 -2.29
CA ALA A 47 6.79 -6.88 -3.48
C ALA A 47 7.61 -5.58 -3.37
N SER A 48 7.67 -4.95 -2.19
CA SER A 48 8.49 -3.75 -1.95
C SER A 48 10.00 -4.05 -2.05
N LEU A 49 10.44 -5.22 -1.58
CA LEU A 49 11.84 -5.65 -1.73
C LEU A 49 12.21 -5.87 -3.20
N ILE A 50 11.31 -6.44 -4.00
CA ILE A 50 11.52 -6.60 -5.45
C ILE A 50 11.60 -5.22 -6.12
N CYS A 51 10.70 -4.29 -5.81
CA CYS A 51 10.76 -2.93 -6.33
C CYS A 51 12.05 -2.21 -5.94
N PHE A 52 12.51 -2.39 -4.71
CA PHE A 52 13.77 -1.82 -4.23
C PHE A 52 14.98 -2.36 -5.00
N SER A 53 15.05 -3.67 -5.23
CA SER A 53 16.15 -4.27 -6.00
C SER A 53 16.18 -3.76 -7.44
N ILE A 54 15.01 -3.61 -8.08
CA ILE A 54 14.90 -3.09 -9.44
C ILE A 54 15.27 -1.60 -9.49
N ALA A 55 14.81 -0.79 -8.53
CA ALA A 55 15.13 0.63 -8.46
C ALA A 55 16.63 0.87 -8.24
N ASN A 56 17.28 0.03 -7.44
CA ASN A 56 18.72 0.13 -7.19
C ASN A 56 19.57 -0.29 -8.41
N ASP A 57 19.16 -1.32 -9.14
CA ASP A 57 19.83 -1.76 -10.36
C ASP A 57 19.70 -0.74 -11.50
N SER A 58 18.59 0.00 -11.51
CA SER A 58 18.27 1.02 -12.52
C SER A 58 18.89 2.39 -12.26
N SER A 59 19.56 2.60 -11.13
CA SER A 59 20.06 3.93 -10.71
C SER A 59 21.18 4.51 -11.59
N GLY A 60 21.66 3.76 -12.60
CA GLY A 60 22.70 4.21 -13.52
C GLY A 60 22.21 4.94 -14.78
N GLU A 61 21.00 4.70 -15.29
CA GLU A 61 20.57 5.19 -16.62
C GLU A 61 19.09 5.44 -16.82
N VAL A 62 18.23 5.24 -15.81
CA VAL A 62 16.77 5.34 -16.01
C VAL A 62 16.31 6.77 -15.78
N SER A 63 15.85 7.43 -16.84
CA SER A 63 15.15 8.71 -16.72
C SER A 63 13.91 8.58 -15.83
N VAL A 64 13.61 9.59 -15.02
CA VAL A 64 12.43 9.67 -14.15
C VAL A 64 11.14 9.33 -14.91
N GLU A 65 11.09 9.63 -16.20
CA GLU A 65 9.95 9.36 -17.08
C GLU A 65 9.63 7.87 -17.23
N ARG A 66 10.62 6.97 -17.11
CA ARG A 66 10.43 5.51 -17.19
C ARG A 66 9.91 4.90 -15.88
N LEU A 67 10.02 5.62 -14.78
CA LEU A 67 9.55 5.18 -13.46
C LEU A 67 8.17 5.74 -13.10
N THR A 68 7.54 6.45 -14.03
CA THR A 68 6.19 6.99 -13.87
C THR A 68 5.20 6.26 -14.77
N HIS A 69 4.07 5.88 -14.21
CA HIS A 69 2.93 5.39 -14.96
C HIS A 69 1.75 6.33 -14.74
N ASN A 70 1.29 6.96 -15.82
CA ASN A 70 0.19 7.94 -15.78
C ASN A 70 -0.97 7.47 -16.64
N PHE A 71 -2.19 7.66 -16.13
CA PHE A 71 -3.42 7.53 -16.92
C PHE A 71 -4.28 8.80 -16.77
N THR A 72 -4.99 9.15 -17.82
CA THR A 72 -5.90 10.30 -17.80
C THR A 72 -7.16 9.92 -17.06
N TRP A 73 -7.52 10.68 -16.03
CA TRP A 73 -8.73 10.45 -15.25
C TRP A 73 -9.90 11.24 -15.84
N PHE A 74 -9.75 12.55 -15.98
CA PHE A 74 -10.76 13.40 -16.61
C PHE A 74 -10.13 14.70 -17.13
N ASP A 75 -10.85 15.35 -18.04
CA ASP A 75 -10.46 16.63 -18.63
C ASP A 75 -11.30 17.75 -18.05
N VAL A 76 -10.64 18.85 -17.65
CA VAL A 76 -11.28 20.07 -17.17
C VAL A 76 -10.91 21.22 -18.12
N GLY A 77 -11.78 21.47 -19.08
CA GLY A 77 -11.54 22.48 -20.11
C GLY A 77 -10.30 22.17 -20.95
N SER A 78 -9.25 22.97 -20.87
CA SER A 78 -7.99 22.78 -21.57
C SER A 78 -6.95 21.97 -20.78
N THR A 79 -7.26 21.54 -19.55
CA THR A 79 -6.33 20.86 -18.66
C THR A 79 -6.77 19.43 -18.40
N THR A 80 -5.88 18.47 -18.67
CA THR A 80 -6.10 17.04 -18.37
C THR A 80 -5.56 16.73 -16.96
N VAL A 81 -6.41 16.16 -16.10
CA VAL A 81 -5.98 15.62 -14.81
C VAL A 81 -5.50 14.19 -15.01
N ARG A 82 -4.20 13.99 -14.82
CA ARG A 82 -3.56 12.68 -14.92
C ARG A 82 -3.27 12.14 -13.54
N ILE A 83 -3.61 10.89 -13.34
CA ILE A 83 -3.36 10.15 -12.11
C ILE A 83 -2.36 9.05 -12.42
N GLY A 84 -1.45 8.78 -11.49
CA GLY A 84 -0.49 7.73 -11.67
C GLY A 84 0.32 7.46 -10.42
N TRP A 85 1.33 6.65 -10.58
CA TRP A 85 2.30 6.33 -9.54
C TRP A 85 3.71 6.58 -10.03
N LEU A 86 4.54 6.93 -9.07
CA LEU A 86 5.95 7.23 -9.25
C LEU A 86 6.75 6.30 -8.34
N LEU A 87 7.79 5.70 -8.90
CA LEU A 87 8.80 5.02 -8.13
C LEU A 87 10.16 5.67 -8.40
N ASP A 88 10.73 6.27 -7.38
CA ASP A 88 12.10 6.72 -7.35
C ASP A 88 12.91 5.95 -6.27
N PRO A 89 14.22 6.06 -6.20
CA PRO A 89 15.02 5.38 -5.18
C PRO A 89 14.62 5.73 -3.75
N LEU A 90 14.21 6.98 -3.50
CA LEU A 90 13.75 7.41 -2.18
C LEU A 90 12.43 6.71 -1.80
N ASN A 91 11.46 6.71 -2.72
CA ASN A 91 10.18 6.04 -2.52
C ASN A 91 10.37 4.53 -2.34
N ALA A 92 11.30 3.91 -3.07
CA ALA A 92 11.60 2.49 -2.93
C ALA A 92 12.11 2.14 -1.52
N VAL A 93 13.05 2.92 -0.97
CA VAL A 93 13.52 2.76 0.42
C VAL A 93 12.38 2.94 1.41
N MET A 94 11.56 3.98 1.23
CA MET A 94 10.42 4.26 2.11
C MET A 94 9.37 3.16 2.06
N LEU A 95 9.09 2.58 0.88
CA LEU A 95 8.19 1.44 0.73
C LEU A 95 8.66 0.23 1.54
N VAL A 96 9.95 -0.12 1.44
CA VAL A 96 10.52 -1.23 2.22
C VAL A 96 10.43 -0.94 3.72
N MET A 97 10.80 0.26 4.15
CA MET A 97 10.76 0.64 5.56
C MET A 97 9.34 0.57 6.13
N VAL A 98 8.37 1.17 5.44
CA VAL A 98 6.98 1.22 5.90
C VAL A 98 6.34 -0.17 5.89
N THR A 99 6.56 -0.98 4.85
CA THR A 99 6.02 -2.34 4.80
C THR A 99 6.64 -3.25 5.86
N PHE A 100 7.93 -3.11 6.14
CA PHE A 100 8.62 -3.85 7.20
C PHE A 100 8.05 -3.52 8.59
N ILE A 101 7.98 -2.23 8.93
CA ILE A 101 7.45 -1.79 10.23
C ILE A 101 5.99 -2.20 10.37
N SER A 102 5.18 -2.01 9.33
CA SER A 102 3.78 -2.44 9.33
C SER A 102 3.66 -3.94 9.58
N LEU A 103 4.47 -4.76 8.91
CA LEU A 103 4.47 -6.22 9.11
C LEU A 103 4.78 -6.59 10.58
N LEU A 104 5.75 -5.94 11.20
CA LEU A 104 6.06 -6.15 12.62
C LEU A 104 4.88 -5.78 13.53
N VAL A 105 4.20 -4.66 13.24
CA VAL A 105 3.00 -4.25 13.98
C VAL A 105 1.86 -5.26 13.82
N PHE A 106 1.64 -5.77 12.61
CA PHE A 106 0.62 -6.80 12.35
C PHE A 106 0.90 -8.08 13.14
N ILE A 107 2.15 -8.56 13.14
CA ILE A 107 2.56 -9.75 13.89
C ILE A 107 2.41 -9.52 15.40
N TYR A 108 2.87 -8.38 15.90
CA TYR A 108 2.73 -8.01 17.31
C TYR A 108 1.26 -7.99 17.75
N SER A 109 0.39 -7.46 16.89
CA SER A 109 -1.04 -7.32 17.17
C SER A 109 -1.76 -8.67 17.33
N ILE A 110 -1.21 -9.78 16.80
CA ILE A 110 -1.78 -11.13 17.01
C ILE A 110 -1.82 -11.47 18.51
N GLY A 111 -0.74 -11.17 19.21
CA GLY A 111 -0.66 -11.40 20.66
C GLY A 111 -1.45 -10.35 21.45
N TYR A 112 -1.31 -9.08 21.08
CA TYR A 112 -1.92 -7.96 21.77
C TYR A 112 -3.45 -7.99 21.74
N MET A 113 -4.05 -8.23 20.56
CA MET A 113 -5.50 -8.24 20.38
C MET A 113 -6.16 -9.60 20.61
N LYS A 114 -5.43 -10.62 21.08
CA LYS A 114 -5.93 -12.01 21.23
C LYS A 114 -7.22 -12.13 22.03
N LYS A 115 -7.40 -11.30 23.05
CA LYS A 115 -8.56 -11.32 23.96
C LYS A 115 -9.70 -10.39 23.52
N ASP A 116 -9.46 -9.47 22.58
CA ASP A 116 -10.45 -8.47 22.18
C ASP A 116 -11.48 -9.09 21.21
N PRO A 117 -12.79 -8.90 21.46
CA PRO A 117 -13.84 -9.39 20.56
C PRO A 117 -13.86 -8.67 19.20
N ARG A 118 -13.26 -7.47 19.10
CA ARG A 118 -13.26 -6.62 17.89
C ARG A 118 -12.00 -6.75 17.04
N ILE A 119 -11.21 -7.81 17.22
CA ILE A 119 -9.95 -8.05 16.51
C ILE A 119 -10.10 -8.00 14.97
N VAL A 120 -11.22 -8.47 14.41
CA VAL A 120 -11.47 -8.46 12.96
C VAL A 120 -11.56 -7.02 12.45
N ARG A 121 -12.31 -6.16 13.13
CA ARG A 121 -12.42 -4.73 12.79
C ARG A 121 -11.08 -4.01 12.94
N PHE A 122 -10.35 -4.33 14.00
CA PHE A 122 -9.02 -3.78 14.20
C PHE A 122 -8.10 -4.07 13.02
N TYR A 123 -8.04 -5.32 12.55
CA TYR A 123 -7.21 -5.67 11.39
C TYR A 123 -7.73 -5.06 10.08
N ALA A 124 -9.04 -4.87 9.92
CA ALA A 124 -9.59 -4.17 8.77
C ALA A 124 -9.11 -2.71 8.71
N PHE A 125 -9.22 -1.97 9.82
CA PHE A 125 -8.73 -0.59 9.88
C PHE A 125 -7.20 -0.49 9.78
N LEU A 126 -6.47 -1.41 10.43
CA LEU A 126 -5.01 -1.45 10.35
C LEU A 126 -4.53 -1.71 8.92
N SER A 127 -5.20 -2.62 8.20
CA SER A 127 -4.91 -2.91 6.79
C SER A 127 -5.26 -1.72 5.88
N LEU A 128 -6.37 -1.04 6.14
CA LEU A 128 -6.75 0.18 5.41
C LEU A 128 -5.72 1.29 5.62
N PHE A 129 -5.31 1.50 6.87
CA PHE A 129 -4.28 2.46 7.23
C PHE A 129 -2.96 2.17 6.50
N ALA A 130 -2.47 0.93 6.57
CA ALA A 130 -1.23 0.53 5.91
C ALA A 130 -1.31 0.70 4.39
N GLY A 131 -2.42 0.29 3.77
CA GLY A 131 -2.63 0.44 2.34
C GLY A 131 -2.69 1.90 1.89
N ALA A 132 -3.38 2.76 2.64
CA ALA A 132 -3.44 4.20 2.37
C ALA A 132 -2.05 4.86 2.52
N MET A 133 -1.27 4.47 3.53
CA MET A 133 0.10 4.97 3.73
C MET A 133 1.02 4.57 2.57
N LEU A 134 0.92 3.33 2.08
CA LEU A 134 1.67 2.88 0.92
C LEU A 134 1.22 3.57 -0.37
N GLY A 135 -0.09 3.82 -0.53
CA GLY A 135 -0.63 4.59 -1.65
C GLY A 135 -0.13 6.03 -1.68
N LEU A 136 0.00 6.66 -0.51
CA LEU A 136 0.59 7.99 -0.37
C LEU A 136 2.03 8.03 -0.87
N LEU A 137 2.85 7.02 -0.56
CA LEU A 137 4.25 6.96 -0.94
C LEU A 137 4.47 6.86 -2.46
N ILE A 138 3.59 6.15 -3.18
CA ILE A 138 3.72 5.97 -4.62
C ILE A 138 2.98 7.02 -5.44
N SER A 139 2.22 7.91 -4.81
CA SER A 139 1.43 8.93 -5.51
C SER A 139 2.33 9.91 -6.28
N ASN A 140 2.01 10.17 -7.54
CA ASN A 140 2.69 11.17 -8.36
C ASN A 140 1.90 12.48 -8.49
N HIS A 141 0.72 12.55 -7.90
CA HIS A 141 -0.16 13.71 -7.98
C HIS A 141 -0.66 14.12 -6.60
N LEU A 142 -0.64 15.43 -6.32
CA LEU A 142 -1.03 16.00 -5.02
C LEU A 142 -2.46 15.61 -4.61
N LEU A 143 -3.37 15.46 -5.57
CA LEU A 143 -4.74 15.04 -5.29
C LEU A 143 -4.81 13.64 -4.69
N ILE A 144 -4.09 12.67 -5.28
CA ILE A 144 -4.04 11.29 -4.75
C ILE A 144 -3.35 11.26 -3.40
N LEU A 145 -2.26 12.01 -3.26
CA LEU A 145 -1.55 12.14 -2.00
C LEU A 145 -2.52 12.64 -0.91
N PHE A 146 -3.30 13.67 -1.20
CA PHE A 146 -4.30 14.20 -0.28
C PHE A 146 -5.39 13.17 0.04
N MET A 147 -5.94 12.49 -0.97
CA MET A 147 -6.96 11.44 -0.76
C MET A 147 -6.43 10.31 0.14
N CYS A 148 -5.22 9.82 -0.10
CA CYS A 148 -4.61 8.80 0.73
C CYS A 148 -4.34 9.31 2.16
N TRP A 149 -3.92 10.57 2.30
CA TRP A 149 -3.72 11.22 3.60
C TRP A 149 -5.02 11.28 4.43
N GLU A 150 -6.13 11.65 3.80
CA GLU A 150 -7.44 11.66 4.45
C GLU A 150 -7.87 10.26 4.90
N VAL A 151 -7.61 9.22 4.09
CA VAL A 151 -7.90 7.84 4.47
C VAL A 151 -7.03 7.39 5.64
N VAL A 152 -5.75 7.79 5.70
CA VAL A 152 -4.85 7.55 6.85
C VAL A 152 -5.45 8.19 8.11
N GLY A 153 -5.90 9.45 8.03
CA GLY A 153 -6.53 10.15 9.13
C GLY A 153 -7.84 9.50 9.59
N LEU A 154 -8.66 9.04 8.64
CA LEU A 154 -9.92 8.36 8.94
C LEU A 154 -9.71 6.99 9.60
N ALA A 155 -8.70 6.24 9.15
CA ALA A 155 -8.43 4.89 9.65
C ALA A 155 -7.75 4.90 11.04
N SER A 156 -6.99 5.95 11.38
CA SER A 156 -6.31 6.09 12.67
C SER A 156 -7.28 6.46 13.80
#